data_8817533287abef7d577f35b34614d17d
#
_entry.id   8817533287abef7d577f35b34614d17d
#
_cell.length_a   1.000
_cell.length_b   1.000
_cell.length_c   1.000
_cell.angle_alpha   90.00
_cell.angle_beta   90.00
_cell.angle_gamma   90.00
#
_symmetry.space_group_name_H-M   'P 1'
#
loop_
_entity.id
_entity.type
_entity.pdbx_description
1 polymer ?
#
loop_
_entity_poly.entity_id
_entity_poly.type
_entity_poly.pdbx_seq_one_letter_code
_entity_poly.pdbx_strand_id
1 'polypeptide(L)'
;MDKNLVTVILAAGGSTRMNKPKQLLKWKENTLIENSIITSESINRGKNMIVLGSKFNKIFKTVSKYNIRIINNKKWKNGIGSSISIAIKNILNDDHKIDGVLFILIDQPFVSKKYLEKMINEFKKNKIVVTKYGEKNGIPAIFSKLFFNELLELNEDFGAKKIISQNKESLIILKPDPNTLVDIDTPEDYNNFI
;
A
#
# COMPACT_ATOMS: atom_id res chain seq x y z
N MET A 1 -5.55 -23.69 1.33
CA MET A 1 -6.56 -22.92 0.57
C MET A 1 -5.88 -21.69 0.02
N ASP A 2 -5.92 -21.48 -1.29
CA ASP A 2 -5.37 -20.30 -1.92
C ASP A 2 -6.11 -19.06 -1.42
N LYS A 3 -5.35 -18.10 -0.95
CA LYS A 3 -5.84 -16.81 -0.45
C LYS A 3 -5.99 -15.87 -1.62
N ASN A 4 -7.22 -15.52 -1.98
CA ASN A 4 -7.52 -14.62 -3.08
C ASN A 4 -7.39 -13.16 -2.63
N LEU A 5 -6.16 -12.60 -2.67
CA LEU A 5 -5.84 -11.25 -2.26
C LEU A 5 -5.61 -10.33 -3.47
N VAL A 6 -5.99 -9.07 -3.35
CA VAL A 6 -5.54 -7.99 -4.24
C VAL A 6 -4.44 -7.21 -3.53
N THR A 7 -3.34 -6.91 -4.22
CA THR A 7 -2.32 -5.99 -3.71
C THR A 7 -2.56 -4.59 -4.25
N VAL A 8 -2.61 -3.60 -3.36
CA VAL A 8 -2.84 -2.19 -3.70
C VAL A 8 -1.63 -1.36 -3.28
N ILE A 9 -1.00 -0.71 -4.25
CA ILE A 9 0.09 0.24 -4.04
C ILE A 9 -0.52 1.64 -3.85
N LEU A 10 -0.35 2.22 -2.68
CA LEU A 10 -0.80 3.59 -2.38
C LEU A 10 0.30 4.59 -2.77
N ALA A 11 0.08 5.33 -3.86
CA ALA A 11 1.06 6.23 -4.47
C ALA A 11 0.47 7.62 -4.81
N ALA A 12 -0.66 8.00 -4.20
CA ALA A 12 -1.40 9.22 -4.53
C ALA A 12 -0.85 10.51 -3.89
N GLY A 13 0.04 10.39 -2.90
CA GLY A 13 0.54 11.50 -2.08
C GLY A 13 1.32 12.57 -2.85
N GLY A 14 1.28 13.81 -2.35
CA GLY A 14 1.86 15.00 -2.99
C GLY A 14 3.38 15.16 -2.86
N SER A 15 4.03 14.39 -2.00
CA SER A 15 5.49 14.48 -1.71
C SER A 15 5.94 15.91 -1.36
N THR A 16 5.17 16.61 -0.53
CA THR A 16 5.36 18.05 -0.25
C THR A 16 6.71 18.39 0.35
N ARG A 17 7.30 17.49 1.16
CA ARG A 17 8.62 17.64 1.78
C ARG A 17 9.79 17.35 0.83
N MET A 18 9.53 16.72 -0.33
CA MET A 18 10.57 16.23 -1.25
C MET A 18 10.88 17.19 -2.43
N ASN A 19 10.13 18.29 -2.62
CA ASN A 19 10.23 19.18 -3.78
C ASN A 19 10.09 18.50 -5.16
N LYS A 20 10.06 17.16 -5.18
CA LYS A 20 9.90 16.31 -6.38
C LYS A 20 8.92 15.18 -6.06
N PRO A 21 8.19 14.64 -7.05
CA PRO A 21 7.38 13.44 -6.83
C PRO A 21 8.26 12.29 -6.35
N LYS A 22 8.15 11.89 -5.06
CA LYS A 22 8.97 10.79 -4.51
C LYS A 22 8.80 9.49 -5.29
N GLN A 23 7.63 9.30 -5.91
CA GLN A 23 7.33 8.18 -6.78
C GLN A 23 8.38 7.96 -7.87
N LEU A 24 8.91 9.06 -8.43
CA LEU A 24 9.85 9.07 -9.54
C LEU A 24 11.32 9.22 -9.12
N LEU A 25 11.61 9.19 -7.83
CA LEU A 25 13.00 9.18 -7.36
C LEU A 25 13.68 7.87 -7.75
N LYS A 26 14.92 7.97 -8.20
CA LYS A 26 15.73 6.82 -8.56
C LYS A 26 15.96 5.94 -7.33
N TRP A 27 15.82 4.64 -7.49
CA TRP A 27 16.07 3.66 -6.46
C TRP A 27 16.76 2.45 -7.09
N LYS A 28 18.07 2.33 -6.92
CA LYS A 28 18.89 1.35 -7.64
C LYS A 28 18.69 1.53 -9.16
N GLU A 29 18.32 0.48 -9.86
CA GLU A 29 18.09 0.49 -11.32
C GLU A 29 16.69 1.05 -11.71
N ASN A 30 15.80 1.25 -10.75
CA ASN A 30 14.40 1.64 -10.97
C ASN A 30 14.07 2.98 -10.30
N THR A 31 12.82 3.35 -10.31
CA THR A 31 12.26 4.39 -9.42
C THR A 31 11.57 3.73 -8.21
N LEU A 32 11.27 4.51 -7.16
CA LEU A 32 10.55 3.99 -5.98
C LEU A 32 9.23 3.33 -6.35
N ILE A 33 8.47 3.93 -7.28
CA ILE A 33 7.19 3.37 -7.72
C ILE A 33 7.39 2.07 -8.52
N GLU A 34 8.38 1.99 -9.38
CA GLU A 34 8.71 0.78 -10.15
C GLU A 34 9.17 -0.34 -9.21
N ASN A 35 9.97 -0.02 -8.20
CA ASN A 35 10.38 -0.99 -7.18
C ASN A 35 9.16 -1.60 -6.45
N SER A 36 8.18 -0.77 -6.09
CA SER A 36 6.94 -1.25 -5.45
C SER A 36 6.09 -2.11 -6.39
N ILE A 37 6.03 -1.76 -7.68
CA ILE A 37 5.32 -2.57 -8.70
C ILE A 37 5.99 -3.94 -8.84
N ILE A 38 7.31 -3.98 -9.04
CA ILE A 38 8.08 -5.23 -9.17
C ILE A 38 7.91 -6.11 -7.92
N THR A 39 7.97 -5.52 -6.73
CA THR A 39 7.74 -6.23 -5.48
C THR A 39 6.34 -6.80 -5.41
N SER A 40 5.31 -6.03 -5.76
CA SER A 40 3.92 -6.49 -5.75
C SER A 40 3.66 -7.62 -6.76
N GLU A 41 4.22 -7.54 -7.96
CA GLU A 41 4.12 -8.58 -8.99
C GLU A 41 4.80 -9.90 -8.56
N SER A 42 5.87 -9.79 -7.78
CA SER A 42 6.61 -10.96 -7.29
C SER A 42 5.83 -11.82 -6.29
N ILE A 43 4.82 -11.24 -5.62
CA ILE A 43 4.00 -11.92 -4.60
C ILE A 43 2.58 -12.24 -5.07
N ASN A 44 2.06 -11.49 -6.04
CA ASN A 44 0.65 -11.62 -6.47
C ASN A 44 0.50 -11.27 -7.96
N ARG A 45 0.83 -12.21 -8.82
CA ARG A 45 0.75 -11.99 -10.28
C ARG A 45 -0.69 -11.76 -10.74
N GLY A 46 -0.91 -10.64 -11.44
CA GLY A 46 -2.17 -10.34 -12.12
C GLY A 46 -3.29 -9.76 -11.25
N LYS A 47 -3.08 -9.57 -9.95
CA LYS A 47 -4.08 -8.96 -9.05
C LYS A 47 -3.50 -7.76 -8.32
N ASN A 48 -2.83 -6.88 -9.07
CA ASN A 48 -2.20 -5.69 -8.52
C ASN A 48 -2.90 -4.44 -9.03
N MET A 49 -3.07 -3.49 -8.12
CA MET A 49 -3.61 -2.16 -8.41
C MET A 49 -2.67 -1.09 -7.86
N ILE A 50 -2.66 0.07 -8.50
CA ILE A 50 -1.94 1.24 -8.01
C ILE A 50 -2.85 2.45 -7.99
N VAL A 51 -2.87 3.15 -6.86
CA VAL A 51 -3.65 4.39 -6.70
C VAL A 51 -2.71 5.57 -6.86
N LEU A 52 -2.92 6.35 -7.92
CA LEU A 52 -2.22 7.59 -8.21
C LEU A 52 -3.13 8.78 -7.89
N GLY A 53 -2.53 9.96 -7.66
CA GLY A 53 -3.25 11.20 -7.36
C GLY A 53 -2.48 12.42 -7.79
N SER A 54 -1.65 12.98 -6.90
CA SER A 54 -0.78 14.12 -7.22
C SER A 54 0.11 13.80 -8.42
N LYS A 55 0.26 14.80 -9.31
CA LYS A 55 1.10 14.67 -10.52
C LYS A 55 0.75 13.46 -11.40
N PHE A 56 -0.52 13.04 -11.41
CA PHE A 56 -1.01 11.86 -12.11
C PHE A 56 -0.40 11.68 -13.50
N ASN A 57 -0.52 12.66 -14.39
CA ASN A 57 -0.05 12.54 -15.78
C ASN A 57 1.46 12.27 -15.89
N LYS A 58 2.26 12.82 -14.97
CA LYS A 58 3.71 12.60 -14.95
C LYS A 58 4.05 11.18 -14.50
N ILE A 59 3.40 10.69 -13.45
CA ILE A 59 3.64 9.38 -12.88
C ILE A 59 3.06 8.28 -13.78
N PHE A 60 1.89 8.53 -14.37
CA PHE A 60 1.22 7.61 -15.30
C PHE A 60 2.13 7.15 -16.43
N LYS A 61 2.93 8.05 -17.02
CA LYS A 61 3.89 7.71 -18.10
C LYS A 61 4.89 6.63 -17.70
N THR A 62 5.31 6.62 -16.43
CA THR A 62 6.23 5.59 -15.90
C THR A 62 5.51 4.27 -15.63
N VAL A 63 4.27 4.34 -15.11
CA VAL A 63 3.53 3.16 -14.65
C VAL A 63 2.81 2.44 -15.78
N SER A 64 2.37 3.15 -16.83
CA SER A 64 1.56 2.59 -17.93
C SER A 64 2.23 1.47 -18.75
N LYS A 65 3.54 1.30 -18.63
CA LYS A 65 4.28 0.19 -19.26
C LYS A 65 4.16 -1.15 -18.50
N TYR A 66 3.66 -1.12 -17.26
CA TYR A 66 3.47 -2.32 -16.43
C TYR A 66 2.05 -2.86 -16.56
N ASN A 67 1.90 -4.17 -16.43
CA ASN A 67 0.57 -4.81 -16.39
C ASN A 67 -0.05 -4.68 -15.00
N ILE A 68 -0.40 -3.45 -14.63
CA ILE A 68 -1.02 -3.12 -13.35
C ILE A 68 -2.24 -2.23 -13.55
N ARG A 69 -3.31 -2.46 -12.82
CA ARG A 69 -4.49 -1.60 -12.88
C ARG A 69 -4.22 -0.26 -12.22
N ILE A 70 -4.37 0.83 -12.98
CA ILE A 70 -4.11 2.19 -12.51
C ILE A 70 -5.42 2.87 -12.13
N ILE A 71 -5.52 3.37 -10.90
CA ILE A 71 -6.66 4.10 -10.37
C ILE A 71 -6.25 5.57 -10.15
N ASN A 72 -7.02 6.51 -10.71
CA ASN A 72 -6.82 7.94 -10.49
C ASN A 72 -7.68 8.43 -9.33
N ASN A 73 -7.08 8.73 -8.20
CA ASN A 73 -7.76 9.35 -7.06
C ASN A 73 -7.76 10.88 -7.20
N LYS A 74 -8.81 11.45 -7.76
CA LYS A 74 -8.98 12.92 -7.85
C LYS A 74 -9.13 13.60 -6.47
N LYS A 75 -9.50 12.83 -5.44
CA LYS A 75 -9.68 13.31 -4.05
C LYS A 75 -8.45 13.05 -3.18
N TRP A 76 -7.27 12.85 -3.76
CA TRP A 76 -6.04 12.53 -3.03
C TRP A 76 -5.67 13.54 -1.92
N LYS A 77 -6.12 14.79 -2.04
CA LYS A 77 -5.91 15.84 -1.02
C LYS A 77 -6.65 15.55 0.31
N ASN A 78 -7.66 14.70 0.28
CA ASN A 78 -8.37 14.25 1.48
C ASN A 78 -7.57 13.21 2.29
N GLY A 79 -6.32 12.95 1.90
CA GLY A 79 -5.43 12.05 2.61
C GLY A 79 -5.51 10.59 2.14
N ILE A 80 -4.75 9.74 2.83
CA ILE A 80 -4.56 8.32 2.47
C ILE A 80 -5.87 7.52 2.54
N GLY A 81 -6.80 7.89 3.42
CA GLY A 81 -8.12 7.26 3.54
C GLY A 81 -8.89 7.27 2.23
N SER A 82 -8.88 8.40 1.52
CA SER A 82 -9.53 8.52 0.20
C SER A 82 -8.92 7.57 -0.85
N SER A 83 -7.63 7.28 -0.75
CA SER A 83 -6.95 6.35 -1.65
C SER A 83 -7.27 4.89 -1.33
N ILE A 84 -7.43 4.56 -0.05
CA ILE A 84 -7.89 3.24 0.39
C ILE A 84 -9.33 3.02 -0.07
N SER A 85 -10.23 3.97 0.20
CA SER A 85 -11.65 3.89 -0.15
C SER A 85 -11.85 3.67 -1.65
N ILE A 86 -11.20 4.47 -2.52
CA ILE A 86 -11.35 4.29 -3.97
C ILE A 86 -10.79 2.95 -4.46
N ALA A 87 -9.73 2.43 -3.84
CA ALA A 87 -9.21 1.11 -4.17
C ALA A 87 -10.23 0.01 -3.84
N ILE A 88 -10.81 0.04 -2.63
CA ILE A 88 -11.85 -0.93 -2.23
C ILE A 88 -13.06 -0.86 -3.15
N LYS A 89 -13.53 0.35 -3.50
CA LYS A 89 -14.63 0.53 -4.45
C LYS A 89 -14.35 -0.15 -5.79
N ASN A 90 -13.12 -0.03 -6.30
CA ASN A 90 -12.72 -0.66 -7.54
C ASN A 90 -12.63 -2.19 -7.42
N ILE A 91 -12.13 -2.72 -6.29
CA ILE A 91 -12.08 -4.16 -6.03
C ILE A 91 -13.50 -4.77 -6.01
N LEU A 92 -14.44 -4.12 -5.34
CA LEU A 92 -15.82 -4.62 -5.23
C LEU A 92 -16.58 -4.58 -6.56
N ASN A 93 -16.22 -3.67 -7.45
CA ASN A 93 -16.83 -3.62 -8.79
C ASN A 93 -16.35 -4.75 -9.71
N ASP A 94 -15.15 -5.30 -9.48
CA ASP A 94 -14.53 -6.26 -10.40
C ASP A 94 -14.71 -7.72 -9.98
N ASP A 95 -14.52 -8.04 -8.72
CA ASP A 95 -14.49 -9.43 -8.25
C ASP A 95 -15.04 -9.56 -6.82
N HIS A 96 -16.18 -10.23 -6.71
CA HIS A 96 -16.81 -10.54 -5.43
C HIS A 96 -16.16 -11.70 -4.66
N LYS A 97 -15.21 -12.42 -5.27
CA LYS A 97 -14.57 -13.60 -4.65
C LYS A 97 -13.27 -13.28 -3.92
N ILE A 98 -12.92 -12.00 -3.79
CA ILE A 98 -11.72 -11.57 -3.06
C ILE A 98 -11.86 -11.86 -1.56
N ASP A 99 -10.83 -12.44 -0.95
CA ASP A 99 -10.75 -12.71 0.49
C ASP A 99 -10.26 -11.51 1.30
N GLY A 100 -9.46 -10.65 0.69
CA GLY A 100 -8.88 -9.47 1.35
C GLY A 100 -7.99 -8.63 0.44
N VAL A 101 -7.45 -7.57 1.00
CA VAL A 101 -6.58 -6.60 0.31
C VAL A 101 -5.29 -6.39 1.09
N LEU A 102 -4.16 -6.46 0.42
CA LEU A 102 -2.84 -6.06 0.94
C LEU A 102 -2.54 -4.64 0.47
N PHE A 103 -2.39 -3.70 1.39
CA PHE A 103 -1.90 -2.36 1.11
C PHE A 103 -0.40 -2.26 1.34
N ILE A 104 0.32 -1.65 0.39
CA ILE A 104 1.74 -1.29 0.50
C ILE A 104 1.95 0.18 0.11
N LEU A 105 3.04 0.77 0.60
CA LEU A 105 3.42 2.16 0.32
C LEU A 105 4.65 2.21 -0.61
N ILE A 106 4.74 3.28 -1.41
CA ILE A 106 5.89 3.48 -2.32
C ILE A 106 7.14 4.00 -1.61
N ASP A 107 7.00 4.57 -0.43
CA ASP A 107 8.08 5.17 0.36
C ASP A 107 8.79 4.19 1.30
N GLN A 108 8.42 2.91 1.23
CA GLN A 108 9.01 1.82 2.00
C GLN A 108 9.80 0.84 1.12
N PRO A 109 10.90 1.29 0.48
CA PRO A 109 11.58 0.49 -0.56
C PRO A 109 12.31 -0.74 -0.02
N PHE A 110 12.50 -0.85 1.29
CA PHE A 110 13.12 -1.99 1.97
C PHE A 110 12.12 -3.08 2.35
N VAL A 111 10.82 -2.86 2.17
CA VAL A 111 9.80 -3.90 2.36
C VAL A 111 10.03 -5.01 1.34
N SER A 112 10.49 -6.16 1.84
CA SER A 112 10.91 -7.28 1.02
C SER A 112 9.75 -8.19 0.61
N LYS A 113 9.90 -8.88 -0.54
CA LYS A 113 9.03 -9.98 -0.95
C LYS A 113 8.81 -10.98 0.19
N LYS A 114 9.90 -11.43 0.85
CA LYS A 114 9.85 -12.41 1.95
C LYS A 114 8.94 -11.94 3.10
N TYR A 115 8.99 -10.66 3.44
CA TYR A 115 8.13 -10.12 4.49
C TYR A 115 6.66 -10.09 4.07
N LEU A 116 6.36 -9.67 2.85
CA LEU A 116 4.99 -9.66 2.34
C LEU A 116 4.42 -11.07 2.20
N GLU A 117 5.21 -12.04 1.76
CA GLU A 117 4.82 -13.46 1.73
C GLU A 117 4.51 -13.99 3.14
N LYS A 118 5.30 -13.62 4.16
CA LYS A 118 5.00 -13.93 5.56
C LYS A 118 3.65 -13.36 5.98
N MET A 119 3.36 -12.10 5.66
CA MET A 119 2.06 -11.49 5.94
C MET A 119 0.91 -12.25 5.26
N ILE A 120 1.08 -12.62 4.00
CA ILE A 120 0.09 -13.41 3.25
C ILE A 120 -0.11 -14.77 3.91
N ASN A 121 0.95 -15.44 4.34
CA ASN A 121 0.88 -16.74 5.00
C ASN A 121 0.15 -16.68 6.35
N GLU A 122 0.30 -15.61 7.11
CA GLU A 122 -0.41 -15.39 8.38
C GLU A 122 -1.86 -14.93 8.21
N PHE A 123 -2.24 -14.44 7.04
CA PHE A 123 -3.59 -13.91 6.80
C PHE A 123 -4.67 -14.98 7.02
N LYS A 124 -5.74 -14.60 7.71
CA LYS A 124 -6.98 -15.37 7.91
C LYS A 124 -8.18 -14.53 7.48
N LYS A 125 -9.23 -15.18 6.94
CA LYS A 125 -10.40 -14.50 6.34
C LYS A 125 -11.23 -13.61 7.28
N ASN A 126 -10.96 -13.65 8.57
CA ASN A 126 -11.64 -12.83 9.58
C ASN A 126 -10.67 -11.93 10.37
N LYS A 127 -9.46 -11.73 9.89
CA LYS A 127 -8.40 -10.99 10.59
C LYS A 127 -7.86 -9.82 9.78
N ILE A 128 -7.18 -8.92 10.49
CA ILE A 128 -6.36 -7.86 9.92
C ILE A 128 -4.90 -8.22 10.27
N VAL A 129 -4.03 -8.32 9.27
CA VAL A 129 -2.59 -8.49 9.50
C VAL A 129 -1.95 -7.12 9.38
N VAL A 130 -1.22 -6.69 10.40
CA VAL A 130 -0.58 -5.37 10.45
C VAL A 130 0.90 -5.47 10.73
N THR A 131 1.64 -4.49 10.25
CA THR A 131 3.05 -4.28 10.55
C THR A 131 3.20 -3.42 11.78
N LYS A 132 4.01 -3.85 12.76
CA LYS A 132 4.31 -3.08 13.96
C LYS A 132 5.53 -2.17 13.77
N TYR A 133 5.36 -0.88 14.04
CA TYR A 133 6.38 0.19 14.01
C TYR A 133 6.54 0.75 15.42
N GLY A 134 7.53 0.31 16.16
CA GLY A 134 7.64 0.67 17.59
C GLY A 134 6.32 0.34 18.31
N GLU A 135 5.62 1.36 18.80
CA GLU A 135 4.33 1.19 19.48
C GLU A 135 3.11 1.33 18.55
N LYS A 136 3.29 1.63 17.26
CA LYS A 136 2.19 1.84 16.30
C LYS A 136 2.06 0.65 15.35
N ASN A 137 0.84 0.45 14.85
CA ASN A 137 0.55 -0.51 13.78
C ASN A 137 0.20 0.24 12.49
N GLY A 138 0.63 -0.27 11.34
CA GLY A 138 0.43 0.38 10.06
C GLY A 138 0.60 -0.51 8.84
N ILE A 139 0.77 0.13 7.70
CA ILE A 139 1.00 -0.48 6.39
C ILE A 139 2.51 -0.81 6.28
N PRO A 140 2.91 -1.96 5.69
CA PRO A 140 2.05 -2.93 5.00
C PRO A 140 1.01 -3.58 5.91
N ALA A 141 -0.22 -3.73 5.39
CA ALA A 141 -1.30 -4.36 6.13
C ALA A 141 -2.25 -5.13 5.20
N ILE A 142 -2.78 -6.25 5.68
CA ILE A 142 -3.81 -7.01 4.97
C ILE A 142 -5.12 -6.88 5.74
N PHE A 143 -6.16 -6.43 5.05
CA PHE A 143 -7.52 -6.39 5.59
C PHE A 143 -8.36 -7.48 4.94
N SER A 144 -9.03 -8.27 5.77
CA SER A 144 -10.04 -9.21 5.30
C SER A 144 -11.21 -8.45 4.66
N LYS A 145 -11.93 -9.10 3.76
CA LYS A 145 -13.16 -8.60 3.14
C LYS A 145 -14.21 -8.14 4.17
N LEU A 146 -14.20 -8.69 5.37
CA LEU A 146 -15.11 -8.28 6.44
C LEU A 146 -14.99 -6.80 6.80
N PHE A 147 -13.84 -6.18 6.59
CA PHE A 147 -13.57 -4.77 6.88
C PHE A 147 -13.75 -3.84 5.68
N PHE A 148 -14.21 -4.35 4.53
CA PHE A 148 -14.31 -3.53 3.32
C PHE A 148 -15.31 -2.39 3.44
N ASN A 149 -16.43 -2.58 4.14
CA ASN A 149 -17.40 -1.50 4.38
C ASN A 149 -16.79 -0.38 5.21
N GLU A 150 -16.05 -0.69 6.27
CA GLU A 150 -15.34 0.31 7.08
C GLU A 150 -14.24 1.04 6.25
N LEU A 151 -13.54 0.31 5.38
CA LEU A 151 -12.52 0.88 4.50
C LEU A 151 -13.11 1.79 3.40
N LEU A 152 -14.34 1.53 2.94
CA LEU A 152 -15.06 2.39 1.97
C LEU A 152 -15.41 3.77 2.55
N GLU A 153 -15.69 3.84 3.84
CA GLU A 153 -16.08 5.07 4.53
C GLU A 153 -14.87 5.98 4.84
N LEU A 154 -13.65 5.51 4.59
CA LEU A 154 -12.45 6.31 4.86
C LEU A 154 -12.34 7.52 3.91
N ASN A 155 -12.23 8.70 4.49
CA ASN A 155 -12.13 9.96 3.75
C ASN A 155 -11.14 10.96 4.39
N GLU A 156 -10.28 10.50 5.31
CA GLU A 156 -9.42 11.35 6.13
C GLU A 156 -7.96 10.92 6.05
N ASP A 157 -7.10 11.78 6.60
CA ASP A 157 -5.64 11.58 6.57
C ASP A 157 -5.15 10.46 7.50
N PHE A 158 -5.98 10.05 8.46
CA PHE A 158 -5.64 8.98 9.41
C PHE A 158 -5.62 7.58 8.79
N GLY A 159 -6.09 7.44 7.55
CA GLY A 159 -6.14 6.16 6.86
C GLY A 159 -6.89 5.09 7.67
N ALA A 160 -6.40 3.86 7.64
CA ALA A 160 -7.02 2.73 8.34
C ALA A 160 -6.67 2.63 9.83
N LYS A 161 -5.98 3.61 10.44
CA LYS A 161 -5.54 3.57 11.85
C LYS A 161 -6.70 3.39 12.82
N LYS A 162 -7.83 4.07 12.56
CA LYS A 162 -9.04 3.95 13.38
C LYS A 162 -9.60 2.53 13.35
N ILE A 163 -9.71 1.92 12.16
CA ILE A 163 -10.18 0.54 11.99
C ILE A 163 -9.26 -0.42 12.76
N ILE A 164 -7.95 -0.27 12.63
CA ILE A 164 -6.96 -1.09 13.34
C ILE A 164 -7.14 -0.96 14.86
N SER A 165 -7.30 0.28 15.37
CA SER A 165 -7.42 0.53 16.82
C SER A 165 -8.72 0.01 17.42
N GLN A 166 -9.81 -0.01 16.67
CA GLN A 166 -11.12 -0.48 17.10
C GLN A 166 -11.27 -2.00 17.04
N ASN A 167 -10.46 -2.68 16.23
CA ASN A 167 -10.57 -4.13 15.98
C ASN A 167 -9.38 -4.93 16.56
N LYS A 168 -8.91 -4.57 17.77
CA LYS A 168 -7.70 -5.13 18.40
C LYS A 168 -7.69 -6.67 18.47
N GLU A 169 -8.83 -7.28 18.76
CA GLU A 169 -8.97 -8.75 18.86
C GLU A 169 -8.88 -9.47 17.50
N SER A 170 -9.07 -8.72 16.42
CA SER A 170 -8.95 -9.21 15.06
C SER A 170 -7.56 -9.04 14.47
N LEU A 171 -6.60 -8.47 15.21
CA LEU A 171 -5.26 -8.21 14.70
C LEU A 171 -4.36 -9.46 14.77
N ILE A 172 -3.59 -9.65 13.71
CA ILE A 172 -2.36 -10.43 13.68
C ILE A 172 -1.23 -9.42 13.48
N ILE A 173 -0.40 -9.26 14.51
CA ILE A 173 0.65 -8.24 14.52
C ILE A 173 1.98 -8.89 14.15
N LEU A 174 2.60 -8.42 13.07
CA LEU A 174 3.91 -8.86 12.63
C LEU A 174 4.97 -7.79 12.89
N LYS A 175 6.09 -8.22 13.45
CA LYS A 175 7.28 -7.39 13.61
C LYS A 175 8.27 -7.78 12.50
N PRO A 176 8.54 -6.90 11.54
CA PRO A 176 9.61 -7.12 10.56
C PRO A 176 10.98 -6.84 11.18
N ASP A 177 12.02 -7.13 10.41
CA ASP A 177 13.36 -6.65 10.72
C ASP A 177 13.34 -5.10 10.79
N PRO A 178 13.93 -4.47 11.82
CA PRO A 178 13.93 -3.02 11.98
C PRO A 178 14.42 -2.25 10.74
N ASN A 179 15.40 -2.80 10.02
CA ASN A 179 15.92 -2.18 8.79
C ASN A 179 14.93 -2.21 7.61
N THR A 180 13.83 -2.96 7.72
CA THR A 180 12.82 -3.10 6.66
C THR A 180 11.81 -1.95 6.66
N LEU A 181 11.70 -1.20 7.76
CA LEU A 181 10.65 -0.21 7.99
C LEU A 181 11.15 1.23 7.91
N VAL A 182 12.01 1.51 6.97
CA VAL A 182 12.50 2.87 6.71
C VAL A 182 11.59 3.54 5.69
N ASP A 183 10.96 4.64 6.09
CA ASP A 183 10.18 5.51 5.21
C ASP A 183 11.11 6.55 4.58
N ILE A 184 11.02 6.75 3.26
CA ILE A 184 11.70 7.84 2.55
C ILE A 184 10.75 9.01 2.42
N ASP A 185 10.84 9.97 3.34
CA ASP A 185 9.92 11.10 3.45
C ASP A 185 10.55 12.45 3.14
N THR A 186 11.85 12.58 3.33
CA THR A 186 12.62 13.81 3.12
C THR A 186 13.80 13.61 2.17
N PRO A 187 14.36 14.69 1.58
CA PRO A 187 15.59 14.58 0.80
C PRO A 187 16.76 13.98 1.61
N GLU A 188 16.81 14.22 2.90
CA GLU A 188 17.85 13.67 3.80
C GLU A 188 17.70 12.15 3.92
N ASP A 189 16.46 11.65 4.18
CA ASP A 189 16.20 10.21 4.20
C ASP A 189 16.66 9.55 2.89
N TYR A 190 16.31 10.17 1.76
CA TYR A 190 16.67 9.65 0.45
C TYR A 190 18.19 9.60 0.25
N ASN A 191 18.92 10.68 0.59
CA ASN A 191 20.36 10.76 0.40
C ASN A 191 21.16 9.78 1.29
N ASN A 192 20.59 9.37 2.43
CA ASN A 192 21.22 8.39 3.30
C ASN A 192 21.24 6.96 2.72
N PHE A 193 20.52 6.70 1.63
CA PHE A 193 20.36 5.34 1.04
C PHE A 193 20.73 5.22 -0.44
N ILE A 194 21.26 6.30 -1.05
CA ILE A 194 21.74 6.27 -2.45
C ILE A 194 23.27 6.30 -2.49
#